data_9f3f18045b940bd967a5a0d0e3396d39
#
_entry.id   9f3f18045b940bd967a5a0d0e3396d39
#
_cell.length_a   1.000
_cell.length_b   1.000
_cell.length_c   1.000
_cell.angle_alpha   90.00
_cell.angle_beta   90.00
_cell.angle_gamma   90.00
#
_symmetry.space_group_name_H-M   'P 1'
#
loop_
_entity.id
_entity.type
_entity.pdbx_description
1 polymer ?
#
loop_
_entity_poly.entity_id
_entity_poly.type
_entity_poly.pdbx_seq_one_letter_code
_entity_poly.pdbx_strand_id
1 'polypeptide(L)'
;MSGTTISSDGLDERRRRLLFRAWHRGMREVDLITGRFADAHIGALSEAEVDEFERLMDVPEPDLLAWVMGAAETPAEFDTALFRRMRDFRGAP
;
A
#
# COMPACT_ATOMS: atom_id res chain seq x y z
N MET A 1 10.22 15.31 -3.26
CA MET A 1 9.94 14.27 -4.22
C MET A 1 9.26 13.09 -3.54
N SER A 2 8.29 12.50 -4.20
CA SER A 2 7.45 11.49 -3.57
C SER A 2 8.13 10.13 -3.40
N GLY A 3 9.13 9.82 -4.17
CA GLY A 3 9.78 8.51 -4.14
C GLY A 3 9.18 7.48 -5.08
N THR A 4 8.10 7.82 -5.78
CA THR A 4 7.52 6.87 -6.74
C THR A 4 8.47 6.69 -7.93
N THR A 5 8.61 5.44 -8.38
CA THR A 5 9.52 5.09 -9.46
C THR A 5 8.79 4.79 -10.77
N ILE A 6 7.46 4.80 -10.78
CA ILE A 6 6.69 4.52 -11.98
C ILE A 6 5.98 5.78 -12.46
N SER A 7 5.67 5.80 -13.75
CA SER A 7 4.83 6.84 -14.33
C SER A 7 3.38 6.58 -13.96
N SER A 8 2.64 7.65 -13.67
CA SER A 8 1.20 7.54 -13.47
C SER A 8 0.43 7.52 -14.79
N ASP A 9 1.11 7.66 -15.92
CA ASP A 9 0.47 7.59 -17.23
C ASP A 9 -0.17 6.23 -17.41
N GLY A 10 -1.40 6.21 -17.90
CA GLY A 10 -2.12 4.96 -18.10
C GLY A 10 -2.89 4.48 -16.89
N LEU A 11 -2.67 5.08 -15.72
CA LEU A 11 -3.48 4.78 -14.54
C LEU A 11 -4.74 5.65 -14.56
N ASP A 12 -5.86 5.10 -14.09
CA ASP A 12 -7.04 5.92 -13.88
C ASP A 12 -6.83 6.87 -12.70
N GLU A 13 -7.72 7.84 -12.55
CA GLU A 13 -7.59 8.86 -11.51
C GLU A 13 -7.59 8.25 -10.12
N ARG A 14 -8.42 7.23 -9.90
CA ARG A 14 -8.50 6.56 -8.60
C ARG A 14 -7.17 5.93 -8.21
N ARG A 15 -6.52 5.24 -9.16
CA ARG A 15 -5.23 4.60 -8.90
C ARG A 15 -4.12 5.62 -8.75
N ARG A 16 -4.16 6.72 -9.49
CA ARG A 16 -3.18 7.79 -9.31
C ARG A 16 -3.25 8.40 -7.92
N ARG A 17 -4.46 8.66 -7.43
CA ARG A 17 -4.65 9.18 -6.07
C ARG A 17 -4.17 8.18 -5.03
N LEU A 18 -4.45 6.90 -5.24
CA LEU A 18 -4.04 5.86 -4.31
C LEU A 18 -2.52 5.72 -4.28
N LEU A 19 -1.88 5.77 -5.43
CA LEU A 19 -0.41 5.76 -5.52
C LEU A 19 0.19 6.93 -4.76
N PHE A 20 -0.36 8.12 -4.93
CA PHE A 20 0.10 9.30 -4.18
C PHE A 20 -0.06 9.07 -2.67
N ARG A 21 -1.23 8.60 -2.24
CA ARG A 21 -1.48 8.35 -0.81
C ARG A 21 -0.51 7.33 -0.25
N ALA A 22 -0.19 6.30 -1.02
CA ALA A 22 0.71 5.24 -0.55
C ALA A 22 2.11 5.76 -0.24
N TRP A 23 2.53 6.85 -0.88
CA TRP A 23 3.84 7.46 -0.67
C TRP A 23 3.81 8.64 0.31
N HIS A 24 2.63 9.06 0.78
CA HIS A 24 2.50 10.27 1.59
C HIS A 24 1.68 10.00 2.84
N ARG A 25 2.06 8.93 3.57
CA ARG A 25 1.35 8.55 4.78
C ARG A 25 1.75 9.37 6.00
N GLY A 26 2.98 9.88 6.02
CA GLY A 26 3.47 10.66 7.14
C GLY A 26 4.50 9.94 8.00
N MET A 27 4.62 8.62 7.87
CA MET A 27 5.69 7.84 8.50
C MET A 27 6.54 7.24 7.39
N ARG A 28 7.83 7.50 7.41
CA ARG A 28 8.74 7.04 6.37
C ARG A 28 8.69 5.51 6.20
N GLU A 29 8.66 4.79 7.30
CA GLU A 29 8.63 3.33 7.25
C GLU A 29 7.39 2.82 6.53
N VAL A 30 6.24 3.43 6.83
CA VAL A 30 4.98 3.06 6.18
C VAL A 30 4.99 3.47 4.71
N ASP A 31 5.48 4.66 4.40
CA ASP A 31 5.59 5.14 3.01
C ASP A 31 6.41 4.17 2.16
N LEU A 32 7.51 3.67 2.71
CA LEU A 32 8.35 2.72 1.98
C LEU A 32 7.63 1.39 1.74
N ILE A 33 6.85 0.93 2.71
CA ILE A 33 6.10 -0.32 2.57
C ILE A 33 4.97 -0.17 1.55
N THR A 34 4.10 0.82 1.77
CA THR A 34 2.91 0.99 0.94
C THR A 34 3.26 1.55 -0.43
N GLY A 35 4.20 2.49 -0.49
CA GLY A 35 4.59 3.12 -1.74
C GLY A 35 5.30 2.17 -2.69
N ARG A 36 6.24 1.39 -2.18
CA ARG A 36 6.94 0.41 -3.01
C ARG A 36 6.00 -0.66 -3.55
N PHE A 37 5.08 -1.12 -2.70
CA PHE A 37 4.09 -2.09 -3.14
C PHE A 37 3.19 -1.49 -4.22
N ALA A 38 2.74 -0.25 -4.03
CA ALA A 38 1.91 0.42 -5.02
C ALA A 38 2.67 0.60 -6.34
N ASP A 39 3.93 1.02 -6.30
CA ASP A 39 4.74 1.17 -7.52
C ASP A 39 4.75 -0.13 -8.33
N ALA A 40 4.89 -1.26 -7.64
CA ALA A 40 5.03 -2.54 -8.33
C ALA A 40 3.71 -3.08 -8.84
N HIS A 41 2.60 -2.79 -8.18
CA HIS A 41 1.36 -3.54 -8.42
C HIS A 41 0.12 -2.71 -8.74
N ILE A 42 0.12 -1.39 -8.50
CA ILE A 42 -1.12 -0.59 -8.57
C ILE A 42 -1.84 -0.71 -9.92
N GLY A 43 -1.08 -0.79 -11.01
CA GLY A 43 -1.65 -0.88 -12.34
C GLY A 43 -2.30 -2.23 -12.65
N ALA A 44 -1.95 -3.26 -11.89
CA ALA A 44 -2.44 -4.61 -12.12
C ALA A 44 -3.47 -5.07 -11.09
N LEU A 45 -3.80 -4.23 -10.10
CA LEU A 45 -4.80 -4.60 -9.10
C LEU A 45 -6.19 -4.62 -9.71
N SER A 46 -7.00 -5.60 -9.30
CA SER A 46 -8.42 -5.60 -9.64
C SER A 46 -9.13 -4.48 -8.91
N GLU A 47 -10.38 -4.18 -9.32
CA GLU A 47 -11.17 -3.17 -8.63
C GLU A 47 -11.39 -3.54 -7.16
N ALA A 48 -11.62 -4.82 -6.88
CA ALA A 48 -11.79 -5.27 -5.50
C ALA A 48 -10.50 -5.07 -4.70
N GLU A 49 -9.35 -5.31 -5.31
CA GLU A 49 -8.07 -5.11 -4.64
C GLU A 49 -7.79 -3.62 -4.41
N VAL A 50 -8.20 -2.77 -5.34
CA VAL A 50 -8.09 -1.32 -5.14
C VAL A 50 -8.93 -0.89 -3.94
N ASP A 51 -10.15 -1.43 -3.81
CA ASP A 51 -11.00 -1.17 -2.64
C ASP A 51 -10.30 -1.56 -1.36
N GLU A 52 -9.70 -2.74 -1.32
CA GLU A 52 -8.98 -3.24 -0.15
C GLU A 52 -7.79 -2.35 0.19
N PHE A 53 -7.03 -1.94 -0.83
CA PHE A 53 -5.85 -1.11 -0.61
C PHE A 53 -6.25 0.28 -0.10
N GLU A 54 -7.33 0.85 -0.62
CA GLU A 54 -7.84 2.13 -0.12
C GLU A 54 -8.23 2.01 1.37
N ARG A 55 -8.86 0.91 1.75
CA ARG A 55 -9.21 0.68 3.16
C ARG A 55 -7.97 0.60 4.04
N LEU A 56 -6.91 -0.03 3.55
CA LEU A 56 -5.64 -0.08 4.28
C LEU A 56 -5.05 1.32 4.44
N MET A 57 -5.21 2.19 3.43
CA MET A 57 -4.69 3.55 3.52
C MET A 57 -5.47 4.42 4.51
N ASP A 58 -6.64 3.98 4.95
CA ASP A 58 -7.41 4.68 5.98
C ASP A 58 -7.04 4.23 7.40
N VAL A 59 -6.24 3.17 7.54
CA VAL A 59 -5.78 2.69 8.84
C VAL A 59 -4.71 3.65 9.39
N PRO A 60 -4.73 3.99 10.67
CA PRO A 60 -3.64 4.80 11.25
C PRO A 60 -2.28 4.14 11.04
N GLU A 61 -1.27 4.94 10.69
CA GLU A 61 0.06 4.42 10.35
C GLU A 61 0.66 3.52 11.43
N PRO A 62 0.58 3.86 12.73
CA PRO A 62 1.17 2.98 13.74
C PRO A 62 0.56 1.59 13.78
N ASP A 63 -0.75 1.51 13.54
CA ASP A 63 -1.46 0.22 13.51
C ASP A 63 -1.01 -0.59 12.29
N LEU A 64 -0.99 0.03 11.13
CA LEU A 64 -0.57 -0.66 9.91
C LEU A 64 0.85 -1.17 10.03
N LEU A 65 1.75 -0.34 10.56
CA LEU A 65 3.14 -0.73 10.75
C LEU A 65 3.24 -1.91 11.71
N ALA A 66 2.49 -1.87 12.81
CA ALA A 66 2.51 -2.97 13.79
C ALA A 66 2.05 -4.28 13.17
N TRP A 67 1.03 -4.22 12.31
CA TRP A 67 0.54 -5.43 11.62
C TRP A 67 1.59 -5.98 10.64
N VAL A 68 2.21 -5.10 9.88
CA VAL A 68 3.22 -5.50 8.89
C VAL A 68 4.45 -6.10 9.59
N MET A 69 4.84 -5.54 10.71
CA MET A 69 6.01 -6.01 11.47
C MET A 69 5.72 -7.21 12.36
N GLY A 70 4.44 -7.59 12.49
CA GLY A 70 4.07 -8.70 13.37
C GLY A 70 4.07 -8.33 14.84
N ALA A 71 4.12 -7.03 15.16
CA ALA A 71 4.09 -6.57 16.56
C ALA A 71 2.68 -6.59 17.13
N ALA A 72 1.67 -6.62 16.28
CA ALA A 72 0.27 -6.75 16.67
C ALA A 72 -0.44 -7.64 15.67
N GLU A 73 -1.48 -8.31 16.12
CA GLU A 73 -2.26 -9.20 15.27
C GLU A 73 -3.12 -8.38 14.31
N THR A 74 -3.12 -8.76 13.04
CA THR A 74 -3.94 -8.10 12.03
C THR A 74 -5.40 -8.50 12.21
N PRO A 75 -6.33 -7.54 12.32
CA PRO A 75 -7.75 -7.88 12.39
C PRO A 75 -8.18 -8.68 11.15
N ALA A 76 -9.12 -9.60 11.32
CA ALA A 76 -9.55 -10.49 10.25
C ALA A 76 -10.04 -9.72 9.03
N GLU A 77 -10.72 -8.59 9.23
CA GLU A 77 -11.24 -7.77 8.12
C GLU A 77 -10.15 -7.15 7.25
N PHE A 78 -8.93 -7.04 7.76
CA PHE A 78 -7.78 -6.52 7.02
C PHE A 78 -6.78 -7.60 6.65
N ASP A 79 -6.96 -8.82 7.12
CA ASP A 79 -6.04 -9.92 6.84
C ASP A 79 -6.43 -10.61 5.53
N THR A 80 -6.27 -9.87 4.43
CA THR A 80 -6.63 -10.31 3.08
C THR A 80 -5.39 -10.79 2.34
N ALA A 81 -5.61 -11.45 1.20
CA ALA A 81 -4.51 -11.85 0.34
C ALA A 81 -3.69 -10.64 -0.10
N LEU A 82 -4.34 -9.51 -0.39
CA LEU A 82 -3.65 -8.29 -0.77
C LEU A 82 -2.74 -7.80 0.36
N PHE A 83 -3.26 -7.76 1.59
CA PHE A 83 -2.47 -7.32 2.74
C PHE A 83 -1.24 -8.20 2.92
N ARG A 84 -1.41 -9.52 2.79
CA ARG A 84 -0.29 -10.45 2.94
C ARG A 84 0.76 -10.25 1.86
N ARG A 85 0.32 -9.99 0.64
CA ARG A 85 1.25 -9.67 -0.46
C ARG A 85 2.04 -8.40 -0.15
N MET A 86 1.37 -7.36 0.35
CA MET A 86 2.03 -6.11 0.73
C MET A 86 3.00 -6.34 1.89
N ARG A 87 2.57 -7.06 2.91
CA ARG A 87 3.41 -7.36 4.07
C ARG A 87 4.69 -8.10 3.67
N ASP A 88 4.57 -9.04 2.75
CA ASP A 88 5.68 -9.90 2.35
C ASP A 88 6.51 -9.33 1.20
N PHE A 89 6.07 -8.22 0.62
CA PHE A 89 6.76 -7.59 -0.51
C PHE A 89 8.07 -6.96 -0.03
N ARG A 90 9.16 -7.27 -0.71
CA ARG A 90 10.47 -6.72 -0.35
C ARG A 90 10.98 -5.68 -1.34
N GLY A 91 10.18 -5.38 -2.34
CA GLY A 91 10.56 -4.42 -3.36
C GLY A 91 11.49 -5.05 -4.40
N ALA A 92 11.76 -4.27 -5.46
CA ALA A 92 12.74 -4.67 -6.45
C ALA A 92 14.14 -4.44 -5.87
N PRO A 93 15.05 -5.35 -6.16
CA PRO A 93 16.46 -5.15 -5.76
C PRO A 93 17.04 -3.86 -6.33
#